data_b4ce128a278e18c51674bcb48a01ead4
#
_entry.id   b4ce128a278e18c51674bcb48a01ead4
#
_cell.length_a   1.000
_cell.length_b   1.000
_cell.length_c   1.000
_cell.angle_alpha   90.00
_cell.angle_beta   90.00
_cell.angle_gamma   90.00
#
_symmetry.space_group_name_H-M   'P 1'
#
loop_
_entity.id
_entity.type
_entity.pdbx_description
1 polymer ?
#
loop_
_entity_poly.entity_id
_entity_poly.type
_entity_poly.pdbx_seq_one_letter_code
_entity_poly.pdbx_strand_id
1 'polypeptide(L)'
;MTPPRAVPVLRIQWVVMDVTVHSCDALHVRRALVNCPGAGILRCIPKLDEHQVRLEIRLPAHRTAEVMHCVMACVPDGVIGPLVSWRHHLQRHGLGHGL
;
A
#
# COMPACT_ATOMS: atom_id res chain seq x y z
N MET A 1 -32.47 24.62 20.71
CA MET A 1 -32.13 23.85 19.50
C MET A 1 -30.67 23.44 19.57
N THR A 2 -30.44 22.14 19.60
CA THR A 2 -29.08 21.62 19.69
C THR A 2 -28.41 21.78 18.33
N PRO A 3 -27.24 22.43 18.24
CA PRO A 3 -26.56 22.51 16.96
C PRO A 3 -26.25 21.11 16.44
N PRO A 4 -26.31 20.91 15.11
CA PRO A 4 -25.94 19.61 14.56
C PRO A 4 -24.54 19.26 15.02
N ARG A 5 -24.36 18.07 15.56
CA ARG A 5 -23.03 17.58 15.86
C ARG A 5 -22.20 17.64 14.61
N ALA A 6 -21.06 18.31 14.70
CA ALA A 6 -20.06 18.20 13.66
C ALA A 6 -19.75 16.71 13.51
N VAL A 7 -20.09 16.14 12.37
CA VAL A 7 -19.68 14.77 12.04
C VAL A 7 -18.16 14.78 12.04
N PRO A 8 -17.51 13.97 12.90
CA PRO A 8 -16.06 13.92 12.86
C PRO A 8 -15.63 13.53 11.45
N VAL A 9 -14.84 14.40 10.83
CA VAL A 9 -14.22 14.05 9.57
C VAL A 9 -13.27 12.91 9.87
N LEU A 10 -13.64 11.71 9.43
CA LEU A 10 -12.77 10.56 9.53
C LEU A 10 -11.55 10.84 8.66
N ARG A 11 -10.45 11.21 9.32
CA ARG A 11 -9.18 11.34 8.62
C ARG A 11 -8.73 9.96 8.22
N ILE A 12 -8.65 9.74 6.93
CA ILE A 12 -8.09 8.50 6.41
C ILE A 12 -6.61 8.52 6.73
N GLN A 13 -6.17 7.52 7.51
CA GLN A 13 -4.76 7.30 7.73
C GLN A 13 -4.24 6.41 6.60
N TRP A 14 -3.16 6.85 6.00
CA TRP A 14 -2.52 6.13 4.90
C TRP A 14 -1.29 5.39 5.41
N VAL A 15 -1.10 4.20 4.89
CA VAL A 15 0.09 3.38 5.16
C VAL A 15 0.69 2.91 3.84
N VAL A 16 1.94 2.50 3.91
CA VAL A 16 2.64 1.91 2.77
C VAL A 16 3.02 0.48 3.11
N MET A 17 2.68 -0.41 2.21
CA MET A 17 2.96 -1.84 2.30
C MET A 17 3.96 -2.20 1.22
N ASP A 18 5.06 -2.85 1.61
CA ASP A 18 6.00 -3.42 0.65
C ASP A 18 5.60 -4.86 0.35
N VAL A 19 5.56 -5.20 -0.93
CA VAL A 19 5.30 -6.56 -1.37
C VAL A 19 6.39 -6.95 -2.36
N THR A 20 7.09 -8.04 -2.07
CA THR A 20 8.10 -8.59 -2.98
C THR A 20 7.54 -9.84 -3.65
N VAL A 21 7.55 -9.84 -4.96
CA VAL A 21 7.02 -10.94 -5.78
C VAL A 21 8.00 -11.26 -6.90
N HIS A 22 7.84 -12.43 -7.52
CA HIS A 22 8.57 -12.72 -8.75
C HIS A 22 8.18 -11.72 -9.83
N SER A 23 9.14 -11.37 -10.70
CA SER A 23 8.90 -10.37 -11.74
C SER A 23 7.71 -10.71 -12.64
N CYS A 24 7.51 -12.00 -12.92
CA CYS A 24 6.38 -12.45 -13.73
C CYS A 24 5.01 -12.27 -13.07
N ASP A 25 4.97 -12.10 -11.75
CA ASP A 25 3.73 -11.97 -11.00
C ASP A 25 3.33 -10.51 -10.72
N ALA A 26 4.22 -9.56 -11.01
CA ALA A 26 3.98 -8.15 -10.71
C ALA A 26 2.69 -7.61 -11.34
N LEU A 27 2.41 -8.03 -12.58
CA LEU A 27 1.21 -7.61 -13.29
C LEU A 27 -0.06 -8.15 -12.64
N HIS A 28 -0.01 -9.37 -12.11
CA HIS A 28 -1.15 -9.98 -11.40
C HIS A 28 -1.51 -9.16 -10.17
N VAL A 29 -0.50 -8.73 -9.40
CA VAL A 29 -0.72 -7.89 -8.22
C VAL A 29 -1.34 -6.56 -8.63
N ARG A 30 -0.84 -5.92 -9.67
CA ARG A 30 -1.38 -4.65 -10.15
C ARG A 30 -2.86 -4.78 -10.52
N ARG A 31 -3.22 -5.85 -11.20
CA ARG A 31 -4.61 -6.12 -11.59
C ARG A 31 -5.51 -6.38 -10.37
N ALA A 32 -5.00 -7.12 -9.40
CA ALA A 32 -5.75 -7.41 -8.18
C ALA A 32 -6.03 -6.12 -7.40
N LEU A 33 -5.07 -5.20 -7.32
CA LEU A 33 -5.21 -3.94 -6.58
C LEU A 33 -6.23 -2.98 -7.19
N VAL A 34 -6.53 -3.10 -8.48
CA VAL A 34 -7.58 -2.28 -9.11
C VAL A 34 -8.93 -2.47 -8.41
N ASN A 35 -9.17 -3.66 -7.84
CA ASN A 35 -10.40 -3.98 -7.13
C ASN A 35 -10.34 -3.63 -5.63
N CYS A 36 -9.24 -3.08 -5.15
CA CYS A 36 -9.06 -2.69 -3.75
C CYS A 36 -9.21 -1.19 -3.61
N PRO A 37 -10.35 -0.68 -3.08
CA PRO A 37 -10.58 0.76 -2.99
C PRO A 37 -9.49 1.48 -2.20
N GLY A 38 -8.95 2.54 -2.77
CA GLY A 38 -7.92 3.37 -2.14
C GLY A 38 -6.50 2.84 -2.24
N ALA A 39 -6.30 1.59 -2.67
CA ALA A 39 -4.96 1.05 -2.85
C ALA A 39 -4.37 1.50 -4.18
N GLY A 40 -3.10 1.86 -4.17
CA GLY A 40 -2.38 2.26 -5.38
C GLY A 40 -0.90 1.98 -5.27
N ILE A 41 -0.28 1.65 -6.39
CA ILE A 41 1.15 1.36 -6.46
C ILE A 41 1.91 2.68 -6.61
N LEU A 42 2.80 2.96 -5.65
CA LEU A 42 3.66 4.13 -5.68
C LEU A 42 4.90 3.90 -6.54
N ARG A 43 5.53 2.75 -6.37
CA ARG A 43 6.75 2.40 -7.09
C ARG A 43 6.85 0.90 -7.31
N CYS A 44 7.50 0.55 -8.42
CA CYS A 44 7.94 -0.81 -8.71
C CYS A 44 9.46 -0.78 -8.75
N ILE A 45 10.11 -1.50 -7.84
CA ILE A 45 11.57 -1.51 -7.74
C ILE A 45 12.06 -2.89 -8.15
N PRO A 46 12.62 -3.03 -9.34
CA PRO A 46 13.13 -4.32 -9.79
C PRO A 46 14.39 -4.72 -9.02
N LYS A 47 14.45 -6.01 -8.68
CA LYS A 47 15.63 -6.66 -8.11
C LYS A 47 16.10 -7.67 -9.16
N LEU A 48 16.86 -7.18 -10.13
CA LEU A 48 17.19 -7.94 -11.34
C LEU A 48 17.95 -9.24 -11.06
N ASP A 49 18.88 -9.22 -10.08
CA ASP A 49 19.66 -10.39 -9.73
C ASP A 49 18.82 -11.51 -9.10
N GLU A 50 17.67 -11.18 -8.55
CA GLU A 50 16.81 -12.12 -7.85
C GLU A 50 15.56 -12.46 -8.66
N HIS A 51 15.39 -11.89 -9.84
CA HIS A 51 14.19 -12.01 -10.67
C HIS A 51 12.92 -11.65 -9.89
N GLN A 52 13.03 -10.62 -9.05
CA GLN A 52 11.95 -10.16 -8.18
C GLN A 52 11.67 -8.67 -8.40
N VAL A 53 10.48 -8.26 -7.99
CA VAL A 53 10.08 -6.86 -7.96
C VAL A 53 9.52 -6.56 -6.58
N ARG A 54 9.96 -5.44 -5.99
CA ARG A 54 9.37 -4.89 -4.79
C ARG A 54 8.36 -3.82 -5.20
N LEU A 55 7.12 -4.01 -4.78
CA LEU A 55 6.03 -3.07 -5.01
C LEU A 55 5.77 -2.29 -3.73
N GLU A 56 5.76 -0.98 -3.82
CA GLU A 56 5.34 -0.12 -2.72
C GLU A 56 3.90 0.30 -2.96
N ILE A 57 3.01 -0.09 -2.06
CA ILE A 57 1.57 0.10 -2.20
C ILE A 57 1.09 1.04 -1.10
N ARG A 58 0.45 2.15 -1.48
CA ARG A 58 -0.24 3.01 -0.53
C ARG A 58 -1.67 2.55 -0.39
N LEU A 59 -2.17 2.48 0.84
CA LEU A 59 -3.53 2.05 1.11
C LEU A 59 -4.05 2.70 2.39
N PRO A 60 -5.38 2.80 2.54
CA PRO A 60 -5.96 3.23 3.81
C PRO A 60 -5.66 2.19 4.90
N ALA A 61 -5.25 2.67 6.08
CA ALA A 61 -4.86 1.79 7.18
C ALA A 61 -5.96 0.80 7.58
N HIS A 62 -7.21 1.23 7.53
CA HIS A 62 -8.34 0.38 7.90
C HIS A 62 -8.64 -0.74 6.90
N ARG A 63 -8.00 -0.71 5.72
CA ARG A 63 -8.16 -1.75 4.69
C ARG A 63 -6.96 -2.66 4.57
N THR A 64 -6.03 -2.59 5.51
CA THR A 64 -4.78 -3.38 5.48
C THR A 64 -5.04 -4.87 5.32
N ALA A 65 -5.92 -5.44 6.14
CA ALA A 65 -6.23 -6.87 6.09
C ALA A 65 -6.83 -7.28 4.75
N GLU A 66 -7.70 -6.46 4.20
CA GLU A 66 -8.35 -6.69 2.90
C GLU A 66 -7.32 -6.71 1.77
N VAL A 67 -6.41 -5.73 1.76
CA VAL A 67 -5.37 -5.65 0.74
C VAL A 67 -4.38 -6.80 0.85
N MET A 68 -3.97 -7.14 2.07
CA MET A 68 -3.11 -8.31 2.32
C MET A 68 -3.74 -9.58 1.79
N HIS A 69 -5.03 -9.77 2.06
CA HIS A 69 -5.77 -10.93 1.58
C HIS A 69 -5.80 -10.99 0.05
N CYS A 70 -6.06 -9.87 -0.61
CA CYS A 70 -6.03 -9.79 -2.08
C CYS A 70 -4.67 -10.16 -2.65
N VAL A 71 -3.60 -9.64 -2.05
CA VAL A 71 -2.23 -9.92 -2.51
C VAL A 71 -1.88 -11.39 -2.31
N MET A 72 -2.14 -11.94 -1.12
CA MET A 72 -1.81 -13.33 -0.82
C MET A 72 -2.64 -14.32 -1.62
N ALA A 73 -3.88 -14.00 -1.93
CA ALA A 73 -4.70 -14.84 -2.80
C ALA A 73 -4.19 -14.85 -4.24
N CYS A 74 -3.62 -13.73 -4.69
CA CYS A 74 -3.08 -13.58 -6.04
C CYS A 74 -1.69 -14.21 -6.18
N VAL A 75 -0.83 -14.01 -5.18
CA VAL A 75 0.56 -14.45 -5.18
C VAL A 75 0.91 -15.06 -3.82
N PRO A 76 0.58 -16.36 -3.61
CA PRO A 76 0.78 -16.99 -2.29
C PRO A 76 2.21 -17.01 -1.79
N ASP A 77 3.20 -17.00 -2.69
CA ASP A 77 4.62 -16.97 -2.34
C ASP A 77 5.20 -15.55 -2.27
N GLY A 78 4.37 -14.53 -2.40
CA GLY A 78 4.79 -13.16 -2.20
C GLY A 78 5.15 -12.88 -0.74
N VAL A 79 6.09 -11.97 -0.53
CA VAL A 79 6.53 -11.58 0.80
C VAL A 79 6.03 -10.17 1.09
N ILE A 80 5.22 -10.05 2.14
CA ILE A 80 4.73 -8.75 2.60
C ILE A 80 5.68 -8.25 3.70
N GLY A 81 6.28 -7.10 3.46
CA GLY A 81 7.17 -6.45 4.42
C GLY A 81 6.38 -5.67 5.48
N PRO A 82 7.10 -5.02 6.40
CA PRO A 82 6.46 -4.23 7.45
C PRO A 82 5.72 -3.03 6.87
N LEU A 83 4.57 -2.71 7.48
CA LEU A 83 3.81 -1.52 7.15
C LEU A 83 4.49 -0.30 7.75
N VAL A 84 4.51 0.79 7.00
CA VAL A 84 4.96 2.08 7.51
C VAL A 84 3.87 3.12 7.29
N SER A 85 3.82 4.13 8.18
CA SER A 85 2.88 5.22 8.00
C SER A 85 3.26 6.04 6.77
N TRP A 86 2.26 6.70 6.17
CA TRP A 86 2.50 7.59 5.03
C TRP A 86 3.51 8.68 5.37
N ARG A 87 3.37 9.27 6.57
CA ARG A 87 4.31 10.30 7.05
C ARG A 87 5.74 9.77 7.11
N HIS A 88 5.93 8.58 7.68
CA HIS A 88 7.24 7.96 7.79
C HIS A 88 7.83 7.67 6.41
N HIS A 89 7.01 7.17 5.49
CA HIS A 89 7.43 6.92 4.11
C HIS A 89 7.92 8.21 3.43
N LEU A 90 7.17 9.31 3.57
CA LEU A 90 7.56 10.59 3.01
C LEU A 90 8.89 11.08 3.59
N GLN A 91 9.08 10.95 4.90
CA GLN A 91 10.33 11.34 5.57
C GLN A 91 11.53 10.54 5.06
N ARG A 92 11.36 9.22 4.91
CA ARG A 92 12.43 8.34 4.41
C ARG A 92 12.88 8.70 3.01
N HIS A 93 12.00 9.24 2.20
CA HIS A 93 12.29 9.59 0.81
C HIS A 93 12.54 11.09 0.62
N GLY A 94 12.68 11.84 1.71
CA GLY A 94 12.93 13.28 1.65
C GLY A 94 11.74 14.08 1.11
N LEU A 95 10.54 13.53 1.15
CA LEU A 95 9.34 14.15 0.58
C LEU A 95 8.47 14.85 1.63
N GLY A 96 8.91 14.82 2.90
CA GLY A 96 8.12 15.37 4.00
C GLY A 96 8.25 16.87 4.20
N HIS A 97 9.13 17.55 3.47
CA HIS A 97 9.36 18.98 3.64
C HIS A 97 8.24 19.79 3.02
N GLY A 98 7.63 20.67 3.79
CA GLY A 98 6.57 21.52 3.32
C GLY A 98 5.17 20.93 3.38
N LEU A 99 5.03 19.79 4.00
CA LEU A 99 3.73 19.18 4.19
C LEU A 99 3.07 19.58 5.50
#